data_a02cec5807b44926629a5e4a8e622e0d
#
_entry.id   a02cec5807b44926629a5e4a8e622e0d
#
_cell.length_a   1.000
_cell.length_b   1.000
_cell.length_c   1.000
_cell.angle_alpha   90.00
_cell.angle_beta   90.00
_cell.angle_gamma   90.00
#
_symmetry.space_group_name_H-M   'P 1'
#
loop_
_entity.id
_entity.type
_entity.pdbx_description
1 polymer ?
#
loop_
_entity_poly.entity_id
_entity_poly.type
_entity_poly.pdbx_seq_one_letter_code
_entity_poly.pdbx_strand_id
1 'polypeptide(L)'
;DNIHVFLPLIALSPALATVAGPTASASAEALVVIAMLLGRPVGGVVLGRVADRLGRTRTTRLAIAGTAGCSLAIACVPTHEALGAATLVLILLLRLAGGVLVAGEYSAAIPLAMEWSAPRRRGLMSGLILSMAPLAQASIAFGTMGLLILLGPERYAAWGWRALFALGALLSAGMLLYYSRQVVDAPCFHRRRSAEAGGRRLRSLLAGAWRRS
;
A
#
# COMPACT_ATOMS: atom_id res chain seq x y z
N ASP A 1 3.58 1.43 6.18
CA ASP A 1 2.98 1.79 4.86
C ASP A 1 1.93 2.90 4.88
N ASN A 2 1.39 3.29 6.03
CA ASN A 2 0.55 4.48 6.15
C ASN A 2 1.20 5.75 5.54
N ILE A 3 2.52 5.81 5.49
CA ILE A 3 3.27 6.89 4.84
C ILE A 3 2.82 7.07 3.39
N HIS A 4 2.67 6.00 2.61
CA HIS A 4 2.27 6.09 1.20
C HIS A 4 0.84 6.59 0.99
N VAL A 5 -0.02 6.48 2.00
CA VAL A 5 -1.39 7.02 1.95
C VAL A 5 -1.38 8.54 2.00
N PHE A 6 -0.61 9.10 2.93
CA PHE A 6 -0.62 10.55 3.22
C PHE A 6 0.46 11.33 2.46
N LEU A 7 1.51 10.65 1.97
CA LEU A 7 2.63 11.28 1.28
C LEU A 7 2.19 12.16 0.10
N PRO A 8 1.30 11.74 -0.81
CA PRO A 8 0.86 12.62 -1.89
C PRO A 8 -0.08 13.73 -1.44
N LEU A 9 -0.86 13.49 -0.39
CA LEU A 9 -1.74 14.54 0.12
C LEU A 9 -0.95 15.70 0.73
N ILE A 10 0.14 15.39 1.44
CA ILE A 10 0.90 16.39 2.17
C ILE A 10 2.11 16.89 1.38
N ALA A 11 2.89 15.96 0.80
CA ALA A 11 4.14 16.31 0.12
C ALA A 11 3.93 16.85 -1.30
N LEU A 12 2.89 16.40 -2.02
CA LEU A 12 2.61 16.85 -3.37
C LEU A 12 1.80 18.16 -3.41
N SER A 13 1.02 18.45 -2.36
CA SER A 13 0.18 19.66 -2.31
C SER A 13 0.96 20.96 -2.62
N PRO A 14 2.13 21.26 -2.00
CA PRO A 14 2.90 22.45 -2.32
C PRO A 14 3.52 22.44 -3.73
N ALA A 15 3.64 21.28 -4.35
CA ALA A 15 4.22 21.10 -5.68
C ALA A 15 3.17 20.81 -6.76
N LEU A 16 1.89 20.97 -6.46
CA LEU A 16 0.79 20.56 -7.35
C LEU A 16 0.84 21.30 -8.69
N ALA A 17 1.23 22.58 -8.68
CA ALA A 17 1.35 23.38 -9.90
C ALA A 17 2.39 22.84 -10.89
N THR A 18 3.48 22.21 -10.41
CA THR A 18 4.51 21.61 -11.26
C THR A 18 4.05 20.30 -11.90
N VAL A 19 3.00 19.67 -11.36
CA VAL A 19 2.49 18.37 -11.78
C VAL A 19 1.21 18.51 -12.61
N ALA A 20 0.28 19.35 -12.16
CA ALA A 20 -1.04 19.52 -12.76
C ALA A 20 -1.15 20.78 -13.62
N GLY A 21 -0.11 21.63 -13.64
CA GLY A 21 -0.06 22.88 -14.38
C GLY A 21 -0.45 24.10 -13.55
N PRO A 22 -0.22 25.31 -14.08
CA PRO A 22 -0.43 26.57 -13.35
C PRO A 22 -1.90 26.86 -13.02
N THR A 23 -2.82 26.22 -13.73
CA THR A 23 -4.27 26.28 -13.48
C THR A 23 -4.75 25.18 -12.54
N ALA A 24 -3.81 24.44 -11.91
CA ALA A 24 -4.13 23.37 -10.99
C ALA A 24 -4.97 23.92 -9.83
N SER A 25 -6.19 23.41 -9.74
CA SER A 25 -7.16 23.77 -8.72
C SER A 25 -7.22 22.72 -7.61
N ALA A 26 -7.90 23.05 -6.51
CA ALA A 26 -8.24 22.09 -5.45
C ALA A 26 -8.88 20.79 -5.99
N SER A 27 -9.49 20.85 -7.18
CA SER A 27 -10.05 19.66 -7.83
C SER A 27 -8.99 18.64 -8.25
N ALA A 28 -7.80 19.06 -8.71
CA ALA A 28 -6.72 18.15 -9.07
C ALA A 28 -6.16 17.43 -7.83
N GLU A 29 -6.02 18.14 -6.72
CA GLU A 29 -5.64 17.54 -5.43
C GLU A 29 -6.67 16.52 -4.95
N ALA A 30 -7.95 16.88 -5.01
CA ALA A 30 -9.05 15.98 -4.67
C ALA A 30 -9.04 14.71 -5.56
N LEU A 31 -8.80 14.83 -6.86
CA LEU A 31 -8.71 13.70 -7.78
C LEU A 31 -7.58 12.75 -7.41
N VAL A 32 -6.40 13.25 -7.01
CA VAL A 32 -5.25 12.44 -6.57
C VAL A 32 -5.61 11.62 -5.31
N VAL A 33 -6.38 12.20 -4.39
CA VAL A 33 -6.87 11.48 -3.20
C VAL A 33 -7.96 10.48 -3.56
N ILE A 34 -8.95 10.89 -4.36
CA ILE A 34 -10.08 10.04 -4.78
C ILE A 34 -9.56 8.82 -5.55
N ALA A 35 -8.60 8.98 -6.46
CA ALA A 35 -8.03 7.88 -7.22
C ALA A 35 -7.51 6.76 -6.31
N MET A 36 -6.80 7.12 -5.24
CA MET A 36 -6.32 6.14 -4.27
C MET A 36 -7.47 5.49 -3.48
N LEU A 37 -8.47 6.29 -3.07
CA LEU A 37 -9.61 5.78 -2.31
C LEU A 37 -10.45 4.79 -3.14
N LEU A 38 -10.62 5.06 -4.44
CA LEU A 38 -11.32 4.15 -5.35
C LEU A 38 -10.57 2.82 -5.55
N GLY A 39 -9.24 2.82 -5.47
CA GLY A 39 -8.45 1.59 -5.53
C GLY A 39 -8.66 0.67 -4.33
N ARG A 40 -8.97 1.21 -3.15
CA ARG A 40 -9.05 0.44 -1.90
C ARG A 40 -10.13 -0.66 -1.90
N PRO A 41 -11.39 -0.43 -2.27
CA PRO A 41 -12.40 -1.48 -2.31
C PRO A 41 -11.99 -2.63 -3.26
N VAL A 42 -11.46 -2.28 -4.42
CA VAL A 42 -10.98 -3.25 -5.42
C VAL A 42 -9.83 -4.08 -4.83
N GLY A 43 -8.85 -3.40 -4.24
CA GLY A 43 -7.69 -4.04 -3.61
C GLY A 43 -8.08 -4.97 -2.45
N GLY A 44 -8.99 -4.54 -1.59
CA GLY A 44 -9.47 -5.34 -0.47
C GLY A 44 -10.10 -6.66 -0.92
N VAL A 45 -10.93 -6.61 -1.96
CA VAL A 45 -11.58 -7.81 -2.50
C VAL A 45 -10.60 -8.71 -3.29
N VAL A 46 -9.82 -8.12 -4.19
CA VAL A 46 -8.92 -8.89 -5.08
C VAL A 46 -7.76 -9.47 -4.29
N LEU A 47 -7.02 -8.63 -3.58
CA LEU A 47 -5.85 -9.08 -2.83
C LEU A 47 -6.21 -9.84 -1.55
N GLY A 48 -7.40 -9.61 -0.99
CA GLY A 48 -7.96 -10.47 0.06
C GLY A 48 -8.12 -11.92 -0.42
N ARG A 49 -8.73 -12.12 -1.59
CA ARG A 49 -8.83 -13.47 -2.20
C ARG A 49 -7.47 -14.08 -2.57
N VAL A 50 -6.53 -13.24 -3.01
CA VAL A 50 -5.16 -13.66 -3.28
C VAL A 50 -4.47 -14.09 -1.99
N ALA A 51 -4.64 -13.36 -0.89
CA ALA A 51 -4.10 -13.70 0.43
C ALA A 51 -4.63 -15.04 0.95
N ASP A 52 -5.91 -15.32 0.74
CA ASP A 52 -6.50 -16.60 1.13
C ASP A 52 -5.96 -17.78 0.30
N ARG A 53 -5.54 -17.55 -0.96
CA ARG A 53 -5.02 -18.60 -1.87
C ARG A 53 -3.50 -18.79 -1.78
N LEU A 54 -2.75 -17.71 -1.83
CA LEU A 54 -1.28 -17.72 -1.89
C LEU A 54 -0.61 -17.68 -0.51
N GLY A 55 -1.37 -17.29 0.53
CA GLY A 55 -0.86 -17.04 1.87
C GLY A 55 -0.72 -15.55 2.17
N ARG A 56 -0.96 -15.19 3.42
CA ARG A 56 -0.99 -13.78 3.86
C ARG A 56 0.39 -13.12 3.76
N THR A 57 1.45 -13.84 4.14
CA THR A 57 2.82 -13.33 4.09
C THR A 57 3.27 -13.00 2.68
N ARG A 58 2.97 -13.86 1.70
CA ARG A 58 3.34 -13.61 0.29
C ARG A 58 2.58 -12.42 -0.28
N THR A 59 1.28 -12.34 0.00
CA THR A 59 0.44 -11.22 -0.47
C THR A 59 0.88 -9.91 0.13
N THR A 60 1.23 -9.88 1.43
CA THR A 60 1.76 -8.67 2.08
C THR A 60 3.09 -8.25 1.46
N ARG A 61 4.02 -9.18 1.20
CA ARG A 61 5.30 -8.86 0.52
C ARG A 61 5.06 -8.26 -0.87
N LEU A 62 4.14 -8.82 -1.64
CA LEU A 62 3.75 -8.31 -2.97
C LEU A 62 3.15 -6.90 -2.86
N ALA A 63 2.29 -6.67 -1.89
CA ALA A 63 1.67 -5.38 -1.64
C ALA A 63 2.72 -4.32 -1.25
N ILE A 64 3.63 -4.62 -0.32
CA ILE A 64 4.71 -3.71 0.09
C ILE A 64 5.66 -3.41 -1.08
N ALA A 65 6.06 -4.42 -1.85
CA ALA A 65 6.92 -4.23 -3.01
C ALA A 65 6.24 -3.35 -4.08
N GLY A 66 4.97 -3.60 -4.32
CA GLY A 66 4.19 -2.81 -5.29
C GLY A 66 3.97 -1.36 -4.84
N THR A 67 3.67 -1.11 -3.56
CA THR A 67 3.54 0.27 -3.04
C THR A 67 4.85 1.02 -3.08
N ALA A 68 5.97 0.37 -2.74
CA ALA A 68 7.31 0.95 -2.90
C ALA A 68 7.60 1.28 -4.37
N GLY A 69 7.27 0.37 -5.30
CA GLY A 69 7.40 0.57 -6.73
C GLY A 69 6.55 1.73 -7.26
N CYS A 70 5.29 1.82 -6.86
CA CYS A 70 4.40 2.94 -7.22
C CYS A 70 4.94 4.27 -6.69
N SER A 71 5.46 4.31 -5.45
CA SER A 71 6.03 5.52 -4.87
C SER A 71 7.27 5.96 -5.63
N LEU A 72 8.15 5.02 -5.96
CA LEU A 72 9.34 5.30 -6.76
C LEU A 72 8.96 5.76 -8.17
N ALA A 73 7.99 5.12 -8.80
CA ALA A 73 7.48 5.52 -10.10
C ALA A 73 6.94 6.96 -10.07
N ILE A 74 6.18 7.34 -9.03
CA ILE A 74 5.69 8.71 -8.86
C ILE A 74 6.87 9.70 -8.71
N ALA A 75 7.92 9.35 -7.96
CA ALA A 75 9.12 10.18 -7.83
C ALA A 75 9.83 10.42 -9.18
N CYS A 76 9.74 9.46 -10.10
CA CYS A 76 10.35 9.53 -11.43
C CYS A 76 9.45 10.17 -12.50
N VAL A 77 8.18 10.48 -12.18
CA VAL A 77 7.26 11.10 -13.16
C VAL A 77 7.79 12.47 -13.58
N PRO A 78 7.89 12.77 -14.90
CA PRO A 78 8.25 14.08 -15.39
C PRO A 78 7.24 15.15 -14.98
N THR A 79 7.67 16.42 -14.97
CA THR A 79 6.81 17.55 -14.65
C THR A 79 5.80 17.85 -15.77
N HIS A 80 4.82 18.69 -15.47
CA HIS A 80 3.82 19.15 -16.45
C HIS A 80 4.46 19.81 -17.68
N GLU A 81 5.58 20.49 -17.52
CA GLU A 81 6.33 21.11 -18.63
C GLU A 81 6.81 20.09 -19.68
N ALA A 82 7.09 18.84 -19.26
CA ALA A 82 7.59 17.81 -20.16
C ALA A 82 6.46 16.97 -20.81
N LEU A 83 5.41 16.65 -20.08
CA LEU A 83 4.34 15.73 -20.53
C LEU A 83 2.95 16.36 -20.56
N GLY A 84 2.81 17.62 -20.15
CA GLY A 84 1.51 18.28 -20.09
C GLY A 84 0.52 17.54 -19.16
N ALA A 85 -0.74 17.47 -19.59
CA ALA A 85 -1.80 16.81 -18.83
C ALA A 85 -1.56 15.30 -18.58
N ALA A 86 -0.71 14.64 -19.37
CA ALA A 86 -0.40 13.23 -19.20
C ALA A 86 0.32 12.95 -17.87
N THR A 87 1.05 13.91 -17.31
CA THR A 87 1.67 13.82 -15.98
C THR A 87 0.62 13.56 -14.91
N LEU A 88 -0.47 14.31 -14.89
CA LEU A 88 -1.54 14.12 -13.91
C LEU A 88 -2.22 12.77 -14.08
N VAL A 89 -2.54 12.39 -15.33
CA VAL A 89 -3.15 11.07 -15.61
C VAL A 89 -2.27 9.94 -15.13
N LEU A 90 -0.96 10.00 -15.37
CA LEU A 90 -0.01 8.98 -14.92
C LEU A 90 0.02 8.88 -13.39
N ILE A 91 0.04 10.02 -12.69
CA ILE A 91 -0.03 10.04 -11.24
C ILE A 91 -1.35 9.46 -10.73
N LEU A 92 -2.48 9.78 -11.34
CA LEU A 92 -3.78 9.23 -10.98
C LEU A 92 -3.82 7.71 -11.12
N LEU A 93 -3.28 7.17 -12.21
CA LEU A 93 -3.18 5.71 -12.43
C LEU A 93 -2.27 5.04 -11.38
N LEU A 94 -1.12 5.62 -11.10
CA LEU A 94 -0.20 5.12 -10.06
C LEU A 94 -0.83 5.20 -8.66
N ARG A 95 -1.64 6.23 -8.38
CA ARG A 95 -2.39 6.38 -7.13
C ARG A 95 -3.51 5.35 -7.00
N LEU A 96 -4.23 5.08 -8.09
CA LEU A 96 -5.24 4.02 -8.13
C LEU A 96 -4.59 2.65 -7.83
N ALA A 97 -3.49 2.32 -8.54
CA ALA A 97 -2.73 1.09 -8.30
C ALA A 97 -2.18 1.02 -6.87
N GLY A 98 -1.61 2.11 -6.36
CA GLY A 98 -1.17 2.21 -4.97
C GLY A 98 -2.30 1.96 -3.96
N GLY A 99 -3.50 2.48 -4.22
CA GLY A 99 -4.69 2.23 -3.40
C GLY A 99 -5.09 0.76 -3.34
N VAL A 100 -5.05 0.07 -4.48
CA VAL A 100 -5.27 -1.38 -4.56
C VAL A 100 -4.26 -2.14 -3.71
N LEU A 101 -2.97 -1.81 -3.83
CA LEU A 101 -1.88 -2.49 -3.11
C LEU A 101 -1.94 -2.26 -1.60
N VAL A 102 -2.13 -1.01 -1.17
CA VAL A 102 -2.26 -0.67 0.25
C VAL A 102 -3.44 -1.41 0.90
N ALA A 103 -4.59 -1.48 0.23
CA ALA A 103 -5.74 -2.22 0.75
C ALA A 103 -5.46 -3.72 0.85
N GLY A 104 -4.70 -4.27 -0.10
CA GLY A 104 -4.25 -5.67 -0.06
C GLY A 104 -3.33 -5.95 1.12
N GLU A 105 -2.45 -5.02 1.45
CA GLU A 105 -1.61 -5.12 2.64
C GLU A 105 -2.46 -5.14 3.92
N TYR A 106 -3.41 -4.21 4.07
CA TYR A 106 -4.30 -4.19 5.22
C TYR A 106 -5.10 -5.48 5.38
N SER A 107 -5.63 -6.03 4.29
CA SER A 107 -6.43 -7.26 4.32
C SER A 107 -5.60 -8.51 4.60
N ALA A 108 -4.30 -8.49 4.38
CA ALA A 108 -3.40 -9.61 4.65
C ALA A 108 -2.64 -9.46 5.98
N ALA A 109 -2.03 -8.30 6.26
CA ALA A 109 -1.15 -8.09 7.40
C ALA A 109 -1.89 -7.96 8.73
N ILE A 110 -3.05 -7.29 8.77
CA ILE A 110 -3.79 -7.14 10.03
C ILE A 110 -4.30 -8.49 10.56
N PRO A 111 -4.97 -9.34 9.76
CA PRO A 111 -5.35 -10.67 10.23
C PRO A 111 -4.15 -11.53 10.64
N LEU A 112 -3.02 -11.44 9.92
CA LEU A 112 -1.79 -12.15 10.29
C LEU A 112 -1.30 -11.71 11.68
N ALA A 113 -1.26 -10.40 11.96
CA ALA A 113 -0.89 -9.86 13.27
C ALA A 113 -1.83 -10.34 14.39
N MET A 114 -3.15 -10.43 14.10
CA MET A 114 -4.13 -10.95 15.05
C MET A 114 -3.99 -12.46 15.30
N GLU A 115 -3.60 -13.24 14.29
CA GLU A 115 -3.34 -14.67 14.42
C GLU A 115 -2.14 -14.98 15.33
N TRP A 116 -1.11 -14.14 15.30
CA TRP A 116 0.07 -14.26 16.17
C TRP A 116 -0.15 -13.64 17.55
N SER A 117 -1.19 -12.84 17.75
CA SER A 117 -1.46 -12.15 19.00
C SER A 117 -2.28 -13.00 19.96
N ALA A 118 -1.89 -13.01 21.25
CA ALA A 118 -2.69 -13.62 22.29
C ALA A 118 -4.09 -12.98 22.37
N PRO A 119 -5.18 -13.75 22.60
CA PRO A 119 -6.55 -13.22 22.58
C PRO A 119 -6.77 -11.97 23.45
N ARG A 120 -6.14 -11.94 24.63
CA ARG A 120 -6.22 -10.80 25.58
C ARG A 120 -5.56 -9.52 25.07
N ARG A 121 -4.60 -9.60 24.13
CA ARG A 121 -3.82 -8.47 23.63
C ARG A 121 -4.25 -8.00 22.23
N ARG A 122 -5.24 -8.65 21.61
CA ARG A 122 -5.69 -8.31 20.26
C ARG A 122 -6.19 -6.88 20.13
N GLY A 123 -6.94 -6.39 21.13
CA GLY A 123 -7.41 -5.00 21.17
C GLY A 123 -6.27 -3.99 21.23
N LEU A 124 -5.28 -4.24 22.09
CA LEU A 124 -4.07 -3.39 22.18
C LEU A 124 -3.30 -3.39 20.85
N MET A 125 -3.11 -4.55 20.24
CA MET A 125 -2.39 -4.67 18.97
C MET A 125 -3.13 -3.93 17.85
N SER A 126 -4.46 -4.07 17.78
CA SER A 126 -5.27 -3.33 16.83
C SER A 126 -5.16 -1.82 17.04
N GLY A 127 -5.25 -1.35 18.29
CA GLY A 127 -5.07 0.06 18.64
C GLY A 127 -3.71 0.60 18.24
N LEU A 128 -2.63 -0.15 18.49
CA LEU A 128 -1.26 0.23 18.08
C LEU A 128 -1.13 0.31 16.54
N ILE A 129 -1.70 -0.63 15.80
CA ILE A 129 -1.66 -0.59 14.33
C ILE A 129 -2.39 0.65 13.81
N LEU A 130 -3.56 0.98 14.37
CA LEU A 130 -4.33 2.15 13.97
C LEU A 130 -3.66 3.47 14.36
N SER A 131 -2.97 3.53 15.52
CA SER A 131 -2.25 4.74 15.96
C SER A 131 -1.04 5.08 15.09
N MET A 132 -0.54 4.15 14.28
CA MET A 132 0.54 4.43 13.34
C MET A 132 0.13 5.35 12.18
N ALA A 133 -1.16 5.47 11.86
CA ALA A 133 -1.63 6.35 10.80
C ALA A 133 -1.41 7.84 11.10
N PRO A 134 -1.86 8.38 12.25
CA PRO A 134 -1.57 9.78 12.60
C PRO A 134 -0.07 10.04 12.81
N LEU A 135 0.69 9.06 13.29
CA LEU A 135 2.14 9.21 13.43
C LEU A 135 2.83 9.33 12.06
N ALA A 136 2.43 8.52 11.09
CA ALA A 136 2.92 8.61 9.72
C ALA A 136 2.57 9.98 9.10
N GLN A 137 1.33 10.45 9.28
CA GLN A 137 0.88 11.75 8.81
C GLN A 137 1.71 12.89 9.40
N ALA A 138 1.92 12.89 10.70
CA ALA A 138 2.76 13.88 11.38
C ALA A 138 4.21 13.85 10.86
N SER A 139 4.79 12.67 10.69
CA SER A 139 6.15 12.51 10.18
C SER A 139 6.33 13.10 8.78
N ILE A 140 5.35 12.89 7.89
CA ILE A 140 5.36 13.46 6.54
C ILE A 140 5.20 14.98 6.60
N ALA A 141 4.29 15.49 7.44
CA ALA A 141 4.05 16.92 7.57
C ALA A 141 5.32 17.65 8.05
N PHE A 142 5.98 17.12 9.10
CA PHE A 142 7.24 17.67 9.57
C PHE A 142 8.37 17.54 8.54
N GLY A 143 8.45 16.43 7.82
CA GLY A 143 9.41 16.23 6.74
C GLY A 143 9.21 17.24 5.59
N THR A 144 7.95 17.44 5.17
CA THR A 144 7.57 18.43 4.16
C THR A 144 7.91 19.84 4.62
N MET A 145 7.54 20.21 5.84
CA MET A 145 7.84 21.53 6.42
C MET A 145 9.34 21.75 6.53
N GLY A 146 10.10 20.75 7.02
CA GLY A 146 11.56 20.84 7.11
C GLY A 146 12.21 21.06 5.75
N LEU A 147 11.80 20.33 4.71
CA LEU A 147 12.31 20.53 3.35
C LEU A 147 11.90 21.87 2.75
N LEU A 148 10.69 22.37 3.04
CA LEU A 148 10.26 23.70 2.59
C LEU A 148 11.10 24.82 3.23
N ILE A 149 11.46 24.68 4.51
CA ILE A 149 12.33 25.64 5.20
C ILE A 149 13.75 25.57 4.64
N LEU A 150 14.29 24.39 4.40
CA LEU A 150 15.67 24.19 3.94
C LEU A 150 15.88 24.56 2.47
N LEU A 151 14.96 24.20 1.59
CA LEU A 151 15.09 24.35 0.15
C LEU A 151 14.41 25.61 -0.39
N GLY A 152 13.45 26.13 0.35
CA GLY A 152 12.52 27.15 -0.14
C GLY A 152 11.42 26.56 -1.04
N PRO A 153 10.31 27.31 -1.26
CA PRO A 153 9.14 26.79 -1.98
C PRO A 153 9.45 26.45 -3.44
N GLU A 154 10.29 27.22 -4.13
CA GLU A 154 10.61 27.00 -5.54
C GLU A 154 11.40 25.71 -5.77
N ARG A 155 12.45 25.48 -4.99
CA ARG A 155 13.26 24.26 -5.10
C ARG A 155 12.50 23.03 -4.60
N TYR A 156 11.65 23.21 -3.59
CA TYR A 156 10.77 22.14 -3.13
C TYR A 156 9.80 21.73 -4.25
N ALA A 157 9.15 22.67 -4.91
CA ALA A 157 8.25 22.41 -6.02
C ALA A 157 8.95 21.78 -7.23
N ALA A 158 10.22 22.12 -7.48
CA ALA A 158 10.99 21.56 -8.59
C ALA A 158 11.37 20.08 -8.36
N TRP A 159 11.89 19.73 -7.19
CA TRP A 159 12.38 18.38 -6.92
C TRP A 159 12.22 17.88 -5.45
N GLY A 160 12.02 18.77 -4.47
CA GLY A 160 11.99 18.42 -3.06
C GLY A 160 10.94 17.36 -2.69
N TRP A 161 9.76 17.41 -3.29
CA TRP A 161 8.70 16.43 -3.09
C TRP A 161 9.12 15.02 -3.57
N ARG A 162 9.95 14.92 -4.62
CA ARG A 162 10.48 13.65 -5.11
C ARG A 162 11.37 12.96 -4.08
N ALA A 163 12.15 13.72 -3.32
CA ALA A 163 12.98 13.19 -2.24
C ALA A 163 12.15 12.50 -1.16
N LEU A 164 10.98 13.05 -0.80
CA LEU A 164 10.07 12.42 0.16
C LEU A 164 9.46 11.12 -0.38
N PHE A 165 9.10 11.08 -1.67
CA PHE A 165 8.63 9.85 -2.30
C PHE A 165 9.71 8.78 -2.39
N ALA A 166 10.95 9.17 -2.72
CA ALA A 166 12.10 8.27 -2.74
C ALA A 166 12.41 7.74 -1.33
N LEU A 167 12.36 8.60 -0.31
CA LEU A 167 12.52 8.20 1.08
C LEU A 167 11.41 7.22 1.52
N GLY A 168 10.16 7.49 1.17
CA GLY A 168 9.04 6.58 1.40
C GLY A 168 9.27 5.21 0.75
N ALA A 169 9.72 5.18 -0.49
CA ALA A 169 10.06 3.96 -1.20
C ALA A 169 11.21 3.19 -0.53
N LEU A 170 12.26 3.88 -0.07
CA LEU A 170 13.38 3.30 0.66
C LEU A 170 12.94 2.68 2.00
N LEU A 171 12.09 3.38 2.74
CA LEU A 171 11.53 2.85 4.00
C LEU A 171 10.70 1.59 3.75
N SER A 172 9.88 1.57 2.70
CA SER A 172 9.12 0.38 2.33
C SER A 172 10.00 -0.75 1.82
N ALA A 173 11.06 -0.46 1.08
CA ALA A 173 12.05 -1.47 0.68
C ALA A 173 12.77 -2.07 1.91
N GLY A 174 13.14 -1.25 2.88
CA GLY A 174 13.69 -1.70 4.16
C GLY A 174 12.71 -2.59 4.94
N MET A 175 11.43 -2.17 4.99
CA MET A 175 10.36 -2.97 5.59
C MET A 175 10.15 -4.29 4.86
N LEU A 176 10.20 -4.29 3.51
CA LEU A 176 10.10 -5.49 2.70
C LEU A 176 11.24 -6.47 3.01
N LEU A 177 12.48 -5.98 3.13
CA LEU A 177 13.64 -6.80 3.50
C LEU A 177 13.46 -7.39 4.90
N TYR A 178 13.06 -6.60 5.88
CA TYR A 178 12.77 -7.06 7.22
C TYR A 178 11.66 -8.13 7.20
N TYR A 179 10.53 -7.82 6.56
CA TYR A 179 9.38 -8.71 6.47
C TYR A 179 9.72 -10.02 5.75
N SER A 180 10.56 -9.97 4.71
CA SER A 180 10.98 -11.15 3.95
C SER A 180 11.85 -12.10 4.77
N ARG A 181 12.59 -11.58 5.75
CA ARG A 181 13.52 -12.37 6.58
C ARG A 181 12.89 -12.89 7.87
N GLN A 182 11.96 -12.12 8.46
CA GLN A 182 11.48 -12.38 9.81
C GLN A 182 10.06 -12.93 9.87
N VAL A 183 9.21 -12.67 8.87
CA VAL A 183 7.79 -13.00 8.92
C VAL A 183 7.48 -14.25 8.12
N VAL A 184 6.89 -15.23 8.78
CA VAL A 184 6.42 -16.51 8.22
C VAL A 184 4.91 -16.63 8.44
N ASP A 185 4.22 -17.34 7.57
CA ASP A 185 2.78 -17.59 7.70
C ASP A 185 2.46 -18.32 9.03
N ALA A 186 1.35 -17.92 9.65
CA ALA A 186 0.93 -18.51 10.91
C ALA A 186 0.63 -20.01 10.75
N PRO A 187 0.91 -20.85 11.75
CA PRO A 187 0.68 -22.30 11.69
C PRO A 187 -0.77 -22.71 11.37
N CYS A 188 -1.74 -21.86 11.71
CA CYS A 188 -3.15 -22.08 11.40
C CYS A 188 -3.45 -22.06 9.90
N PHE A 189 -2.72 -21.31 9.10
CA PHE A 189 -2.86 -21.28 7.64
C PHE A 189 -2.50 -22.65 7.02
N HIS A 190 -1.40 -23.24 7.45
CA HIS A 190 -0.97 -24.55 6.98
C HIS A 190 -1.96 -25.67 7.39
N ARG A 191 -2.50 -25.62 8.62
CA ARG A 191 -3.51 -26.56 9.09
C ARG A 191 -4.81 -26.47 8.27
N ARG A 192 -5.29 -25.26 7.99
CA ARG A 192 -6.50 -25.06 7.19
C ARG A 192 -6.33 -25.57 5.77
N ARG A 193 -5.20 -25.28 5.13
CA ARG A 193 -4.87 -25.76 3.78
C ARG A 193 -4.77 -27.28 3.70
N SER A 194 -4.17 -27.91 4.72
CA SER A 194 -4.09 -29.39 4.83
C SER A 194 -5.46 -30.01 5.02
N ALA A 195 -6.34 -29.41 5.84
CA ALA A 195 -7.71 -29.89 6.05
C ALA A 195 -8.56 -29.77 4.78
N GLU A 196 -8.45 -28.67 4.03
CA GLU A 196 -9.15 -28.47 2.75
C GLU A 196 -8.65 -29.42 1.66
N ALA A 197 -7.36 -29.72 1.64
CA ALA A 197 -6.76 -30.70 0.72
C ALA A 197 -7.25 -32.11 1.05
N GLY A 198 -7.30 -32.46 2.33
CA GLY A 198 -7.87 -33.73 2.82
C GLY A 198 -9.36 -33.90 2.47
N GLY A 199 -10.16 -32.85 2.69
CA GLY A 199 -11.58 -32.84 2.34
C GLY A 199 -11.85 -32.96 0.84
N ARG A 200 -11.05 -32.34 0.00
CA ARG A 200 -11.14 -32.48 -1.48
C ARG A 200 -10.79 -33.89 -1.92
N ARG A 201 -9.76 -34.48 -1.33
CA ARG A 201 -9.35 -35.88 -1.62
C ARG A 201 -10.43 -36.87 -1.20
N LEU A 202 -11.07 -36.66 -0.05
CA LEU A 202 -12.19 -37.50 0.41
C LEU A 202 -13.40 -37.40 -0.52
N ARG A 203 -13.77 -36.15 -0.95
CA ARG A 203 -14.87 -35.95 -1.90
C ARG A 203 -14.58 -36.56 -3.27
N SER A 204 -13.36 -36.53 -3.76
CA SER A 204 -13.00 -37.19 -5.02
C SER A 204 -13.02 -38.71 -4.94
N LEU A 205 -12.64 -39.27 -3.81
CA LEU A 205 -12.71 -40.70 -3.57
C LEU A 205 -14.18 -41.20 -3.47
N LEU A 206 -15.04 -40.45 -2.75
CA LEU A 206 -16.47 -40.76 -2.65
C LEU A 206 -17.18 -40.62 -4.01
N ALA A 207 -16.87 -39.58 -4.80
CA ALA A 207 -17.41 -39.40 -6.13
C ALA A 207 -16.92 -40.47 -7.12
N GLY A 208 -15.70 -40.97 -6.94
CA GLY A 208 -15.15 -42.12 -7.71
C GLY A 208 -15.75 -43.44 -7.35
N ALA A 209 -16.09 -43.67 -6.08
CA ALA A 209 -16.79 -44.86 -5.62
C ALA A 209 -18.24 -44.93 -6.15
N TRP A 210 -18.94 -43.78 -6.17
CA TRP A 210 -20.32 -43.68 -6.66
C TRP A 210 -20.47 -43.89 -8.19
N ARG A 211 -19.41 -43.63 -8.96
CA ARG A 211 -19.39 -43.88 -10.42
C ARG A 211 -19.11 -45.36 -10.78
N ARG A 212 -18.74 -46.20 -9.82
CA ARG A 212 -18.41 -47.62 -10.05
C ARG A 212 -19.46 -48.57 -9.53
N SER A 213 -20.47 -48.07 -8.83
CA SER A 213 -21.69 -48.77 -8.45
C SER A 213 -22.83 -48.46 -9.43
#